data_a741a42c2143c0ddc93c39532c5277b6
#
_entry.id   a741a42c2143c0ddc93c39532c5277b6
#
_cell.length_a   1.000
_cell.length_b   1.000
_cell.length_c   1.000
_cell.angle_alpha   90.00
_cell.angle_beta   90.00
_cell.angle_gamma   90.00
#
_symmetry.space_group_name_H-M   'P 1'
#
loop_
_entity.id
_entity.type
_entity.pdbx_description
1 polymer ?
#
loop_
_entity_poly.entity_id
_entity_poly.type
_entity_poly.pdbx_seq_one_letter_code
_entity_poly.pdbx_strand_id
1 'polypeptide(L)'
;RYMKKIFILTGEPSGDKLASMVISKLKMKKTEIEYLSVGGTHLKNLGINSIFDLKDITFLGFTSVLLNIFKIKSKINKTIDEIIKFNPDILFSIDSPDFTLRVAERVKKINKNIKTIHYVAPQIWIWRKNRVKKIKKFIDHMLLLFDFERKYFNEENIKNTFVGHPLIEIKNSKIIIDNILPKDKKIISLFPGSRRSETNVLLPILIDFIKLINKKHDDYFFYFHATEENRDLIFEYIKKSNINNLD
;
A
#
# COMPACT_ATOMS: atom_id res chain seq x y z
N ARG A 1 6.65 -33.40 11.42
CA ARG A 1 5.57 -32.36 11.48
C ARG A 1 5.67 -31.52 10.21
N TYR A 2 4.61 -31.47 9.43
CA TYR A 2 4.62 -30.66 8.19
C TYR A 2 4.64 -29.17 8.54
N MET A 3 5.68 -28.46 8.13
CA MET A 3 5.81 -27.02 8.33
C MET A 3 5.06 -26.29 7.20
N LYS A 4 4.10 -25.45 7.56
CA LYS A 4 3.33 -24.67 6.57
C LYS A 4 4.21 -23.61 5.90
N LYS A 5 3.95 -23.35 4.62
CA LYS A 5 4.67 -22.35 3.82
C LYS A 5 3.73 -21.26 3.34
N ILE A 6 4.12 -20.00 3.54
CA ILE A 6 3.38 -18.84 3.05
C ILE A 6 4.29 -17.98 2.21
N PHE A 7 3.88 -17.74 0.95
CA PHE A 7 4.51 -16.72 0.12
C PHE A 7 3.72 -15.42 0.23
N ILE A 8 4.39 -14.32 0.63
CA ILE A 8 3.79 -13.00 0.81
C ILE A 8 4.13 -12.16 -0.42
N LEU A 9 3.11 -11.62 -1.08
CA LEU A 9 3.27 -10.88 -2.32
C LEU A 9 2.73 -9.47 -2.18
N THR A 10 3.61 -8.47 -2.16
CA THR A 10 3.29 -7.05 -2.15
C THR A 10 3.86 -6.36 -3.38
N GLY A 11 3.33 -5.20 -3.73
CA GLY A 11 3.81 -4.42 -4.89
C GLY A 11 4.22 -3.00 -4.51
N GLU A 12 3.91 -2.56 -3.28
CA GLU A 12 4.16 -1.20 -2.79
C GLU A 12 4.49 -1.20 -1.29
N PRO A 13 5.15 -0.13 -0.76
CA PRO A 13 5.49 0.00 0.66
C PRO A 13 4.26 -0.05 1.59
N SER A 14 3.11 0.46 1.15
CA SER A 14 1.84 0.37 1.87
C SER A 14 1.40 -1.08 2.07
N GLY A 15 1.48 -1.90 1.02
CA GLY A 15 1.18 -3.33 1.07
C GLY A 15 2.16 -4.09 1.98
N ASP A 16 3.45 -3.74 1.95
CA ASP A 16 4.47 -4.31 2.83
C ASP A 16 4.18 -4.03 4.32
N LYS A 17 3.77 -2.80 4.64
CA LYS A 17 3.33 -2.43 5.99
C LYS A 17 2.10 -3.24 6.43
N LEU A 18 1.07 -3.34 5.57
CA LEU A 18 -0.12 -4.13 5.87
C LEU A 18 0.21 -5.62 6.06
N ALA A 19 1.05 -6.18 5.20
CA ALA A 19 1.52 -7.55 5.31
C ALA A 19 2.21 -7.79 6.66
N SER A 20 3.12 -6.90 7.05
CA SER A 20 3.87 -7.03 8.30
C SER A 20 2.97 -7.02 9.54
N MET A 21 1.89 -6.24 9.54
CA MET A 21 0.91 -6.20 10.62
C MET A 21 0.16 -7.55 10.77
N VAL A 22 -0.21 -8.18 9.67
CA VAL A 22 -0.86 -9.49 9.68
C VAL A 22 0.12 -10.58 10.13
N ILE A 23 1.33 -10.59 9.54
CA ILE A 23 2.33 -11.63 9.81
C ILE A 23 2.87 -11.54 11.24
N SER A 24 3.04 -10.35 11.80
CA SER A 24 3.45 -10.20 13.21
C SER A 24 2.44 -10.87 14.15
N LYS A 25 1.14 -10.70 13.91
CA LYS A 25 0.08 -11.37 14.69
C LYS A 25 0.10 -12.89 14.51
N LEU A 26 0.41 -13.39 13.30
CA LEU A 26 0.55 -14.84 13.07
C LEU A 26 1.78 -15.42 13.81
N LYS A 27 2.90 -14.71 13.81
CA LYS A 27 4.12 -15.12 14.54
C LYS A 27 3.89 -15.20 16.05
N MET A 28 3.07 -14.30 16.61
CA MET A 28 2.72 -14.36 18.04
C MET A 28 1.99 -15.65 18.44
N LYS A 29 1.30 -16.31 17.50
CA LYS A 29 0.61 -17.58 17.75
C LYS A 29 1.56 -18.80 17.84
N LYS A 30 2.89 -18.59 17.78
CA LYS A 30 3.93 -19.64 17.89
C LYS A 30 3.74 -20.80 16.89
N THR A 31 3.12 -20.56 15.75
CA THR A 31 2.97 -21.54 14.67
C THR A 31 4.24 -21.55 13.84
N GLU A 32 4.86 -22.70 13.64
CA GLU A 32 6.01 -22.85 12.75
C GLU A 32 5.54 -22.70 11.30
N ILE A 33 5.92 -21.58 10.68
CA ILE A 33 5.59 -21.26 9.29
C ILE A 33 6.87 -20.77 8.60
N GLU A 34 7.16 -21.35 7.45
CA GLU A 34 8.21 -20.86 6.56
C GLU A 34 7.67 -19.75 5.66
N TYR A 35 8.39 -18.64 5.58
CA TYR A 35 7.99 -17.47 4.82
C TYR A 35 8.99 -17.12 3.75
N LEU A 36 8.50 -16.75 2.57
CA LEU A 36 9.25 -16.08 1.50
C LEU A 36 8.39 -14.93 0.97
N SER A 37 8.99 -13.88 0.42
CA SER A 37 8.22 -12.72 0.01
C SER A 37 8.73 -12.01 -1.25
N VAL A 38 7.83 -11.22 -1.84
CA VAL A 38 8.15 -9.95 -2.46
C VAL A 38 7.67 -8.88 -1.48
N GLY A 39 8.59 -8.26 -0.77
CA GLY A 39 8.30 -7.32 0.30
C GLY A 39 9.41 -6.31 0.50
N GLY A 40 9.18 -5.38 1.40
CA GLY A 40 10.07 -4.28 1.72
C GLY A 40 10.65 -4.37 3.14
N THR A 41 10.96 -3.20 3.69
CA THR A 41 11.61 -3.05 4.99
C THR A 41 10.79 -3.60 6.15
N HIS A 42 9.46 -3.48 6.10
CA HIS A 42 8.61 -3.95 7.21
C HIS A 42 8.63 -5.47 7.34
N LEU A 43 8.54 -6.23 6.24
CA LEU A 43 8.67 -7.69 6.27
C LEU A 43 10.10 -8.12 6.59
N LYS A 44 11.11 -7.41 6.09
CA LYS A 44 12.51 -7.64 6.42
C LYS A 44 12.79 -7.53 7.92
N ASN A 45 12.19 -6.54 8.60
CA ASN A 45 12.30 -6.35 10.06
C ASN A 45 11.66 -7.50 10.85
N LEU A 46 10.77 -8.28 10.23
CA LEU A 46 10.24 -9.53 10.81
C LEU A 46 11.08 -10.76 10.47
N GLY A 47 12.25 -10.57 9.84
CA GLY A 47 13.14 -11.66 9.44
C GLY A 47 12.66 -12.42 8.19
N ILE A 48 11.84 -11.81 7.34
CA ILE A 48 11.32 -12.43 6.12
C ILE A 48 12.09 -11.90 4.91
N ASN A 49 12.72 -12.82 4.19
CA ASN A 49 13.49 -12.47 3.00
C ASN A 49 12.59 -12.15 1.81
N SER A 50 12.99 -11.16 1.03
CA SER A 50 12.39 -10.82 -0.26
C SER A 50 13.25 -11.37 -1.41
N ILE A 51 12.62 -11.87 -2.47
CA ILE A 51 13.32 -12.42 -3.65
C ILE A 51 13.98 -11.33 -4.52
N PHE A 52 13.59 -10.06 -4.33
CA PHE A 52 14.22 -8.86 -4.88
C PHE A 52 13.80 -7.62 -4.11
N ASP A 53 14.44 -6.48 -4.36
CA ASP A 53 14.09 -5.20 -3.70
C ASP A 53 12.73 -4.71 -4.22
N LEU A 54 11.82 -4.36 -3.30
CA LEU A 54 10.49 -3.83 -3.63
C LEU A 54 10.58 -2.56 -4.48
N LYS A 55 11.65 -1.78 -4.33
CA LYS A 55 11.93 -0.59 -5.16
C LYS A 55 11.97 -0.91 -6.65
N ASP A 56 12.40 -2.12 -7.02
CA ASP A 56 12.47 -2.54 -8.43
C ASP A 56 11.10 -2.56 -9.14
N ILE A 57 10.00 -2.54 -8.35
CA ILE A 57 8.62 -2.53 -8.87
C ILE A 57 7.95 -1.17 -8.66
N THR A 58 8.23 -0.48 -7.55
CA THR A 58 7.57 0.78 -7.18
C THR A 58 7.97 1.97 -8.05
N PHE A 59 9.15 1.94 -8.69
CA PHE A 59 9.60 2.99 -9.63
C PHE A 59 8.79 3.05 -10.94
N LEU A 60 7.81 2.17 -11.10
CA LEU A 60 7.01 2.08 -12.32
C LEU A 60 5.77 2.99 -12.25
N GLY A 61 6.01 4.28 -11.94
CA GLY A 61 4.99 5.33 -12.03
C GLY A 61 4.43 5.46 -13.46
N PHE A 62 3.23 6.02 -13.57
CA PHE A 62 2.41 6.11 -14.80
C PHE A 62 3.15 6.59 -16.06
N THR A 63 4.16 7.43 -15.92
CA THR A 63 4.91 8.02 -17.05
C THR A 63 5.98 7.11 -17.66
N SER A 64 6.38 6.04 -16.97
CA SER A 64 7.43 5.12 -17.43
C SER A 64 6.93 3.70 -17.77
N VAL A 65 5.62 3.46 -17.73
CA VAL A 65 5.03 2.13 -17.92
C VAL A 65 5.37 1.54 -19.29
N LEU A 66 5.35 2.36 -20.36
CA LEU A 66 5.66 1.90 -21.70
C LEU A 66 7.12 1.47 -21.87
N LEU A 67 8.06 2.20 -21.25
CA LEU A 67 9.51 1.91 -21.32
C LEU A 67 9.92 0.74 -20.41
N ASN A 68 9.11 0.43 -19.39
CA ASN A 68 9.44 -0.58 -18.38
C ASN A 68 8.59 -1.86 -18.47
N ILE A 69 7.74 -2.01 -19.48
CA ILE A 69 6.84 -3.17 -19.65
C ILE A 69 7.62 -4.50 -19.63
N PHE A 70 8.78 -4.53 -20.25
CA PHE A 70 9.65 -5.73 -20.28
C PHE A 70 10.22 -6.04 -18.89
N LYS A 71 10.61 -5.02 -18.12
CA LYS A 71 11.11 -5.19 -16.75
C LYS A 71 10.01 -5.71 -15.81
N ILE A 72 8.79 -5.16 -15.92
CA ILE A 72 7.64 -5.63 -15.15
C ILE A 72 7.35 -7.08 -15.48
N LYS A 73 7.29 -7.42 -16.76
CA LYS A 73 7.04 -8.79 -17.22
C LYS A 73 8.12 -9.75 -16.71
N SER A 74 9.39 -9.36 -16.74
CA SER A 74 10.50 -10.14 -16.19
C SER A 74 10.34 -10.36 -14.68
N LYS A 75 10.00 -9.32 -13.91
CA LYS A 75 9.78 -9.44 -12.46
C LYS A 75 8.56 -10.30 -12.13
N ILE A 76 7.47 -10.21 -12.91
CA ILE A 76 6.31 -11.09 -12.78
C ILE A 76 6.74 -12.56 -13.02
N ASN A 77 7.48 -12.85 -14.10
CA ASN A 77 7.94 -14.19 -14.40
C ASN A 77 8.83 -14.75 -13.28
N LYS A 78 9.85 -13.99 -12.87
CA LYS A 78 10.74 -14.36 -11.74
C LYS A 78 9.94 -14.67 -10.47
N THR A 79 8.93 -13.85 -10.16
CA THR A 79 8.09 -14.04 -8.97
C THR A 79 7.32 -15.35 -9.07
N ILE A 80 6.75 -15.66 -10.23
CA ILE A 80 6.01 -16.91 -10.46
C ILE A 80 6.93 -18.11 -10.30
N ASP A 81 8.11 -18.09 -10.93
CA ASP A 81 9.08 -19.18 -10.86
C ASP A 81 9.51 -19.45 -9.41
N GLU A 82 9.79 -18.40 -8.63
CA GLU A 82 10.16 -18.53 -7.21
C GLU A 82 8.98 -19.05 -6.36
N ILE A 83 7.75 -18.62 -6.63
CA ILE A 83 6.56 -19.12 -5.92
C ILE A 83 6.38 -20.63 -6.21
N ILE A 84 6.48 -21.04 -7.46
CA ILE A 84 6.33 -22.46 -7.84
C ILE A 84 7.44 -23.31 -7.23
N LYS A 85 8.69 -22.83 -7.25
CA LYS A 85 9.84 -23.49 -6.62
C LYS A 85 9.69 -23.61 -5.10
N PHE A 86 9.23 -22.55 -4.44
CA PHE A 86 8.98 -22.52 -3.00
C PHE A 86 7.81 -23.43 -2.61
N ASN A 87 6.86 -23.62 -3.51
CA ASN A 87 5.66 -24.44 -3.37
C ASN A 87 4.89 -24.15 -2.08
N PRO A 88 4.36 -22.92 -1.88
CA PRO A 88 3.68 -22.55 -0.65
C PRO A 88 2.30 -23.21 -0.55
N ASP A 89 1.83 -23.42 0.69
CA ASP A 89 0.43 -23.76 0.94
C ASP A 89 -0.49 -22.58 0.62
N ILE A 90 0.00 -21.36 0.91
CA ILE A 90 -0.76 -20.12 0.74
C ILE A 90 0.08 -19.09 -0.01
N LEU A 91 -0.48 -18.56 -1.09
CA LEU A 91 -0.06 -17.31 -1.69
C LEU A 91 -0.91 -16.18 -1.11
N PHE A 92 -0.31 -15.37 -0.24
CA PHE A 92 -0.94 -14.21 0.38
C PHE A 92 -0.51 -12.94 -0.33
N SER A 93 -1.40 -12.40 -1.17
CA SER A 93 -1.17 -11.19 -1.94
C SER A 93 -1.88 -9.99 -1.33
N ILE A 94 -1.24 -8.82 -1.36
CA ILE A 94 -1.73 -7.62 -0.70
C ILE A 94 -1.66 -6.44 -1.67
N ASP A 95 -2.80 -5.79 -1.90
CA ASP A 95 -2.92 -4.56 -2.72
C ASP A 95 -2.25 -4.68 -4.10
N SER A 96 -1.91 -3.54 -4.76
CA SER A 96 -1.19 -3.47 -6.04
C SER A 96 -1.71 -4.46 -7.10
N PRO A 97 -3.02 -4.42 -7.45
CA PRO A 97 -3.69 -5.48 -8.21
C PRO A 97 -3.10 -5.71 -9.60
N ASP A 98 -2.47 -4.70 -10.19
CA ASP A 98 -1.85 -4.85 -11.51
C ASP A 98 -0.61 -5.75 -11.50
N PHE A 99 0.07 -5.88 -10.38
CA PHE A 99 1.17 -6.80 -10.18
C PHE A 99 0.70 -8.08 -9.48
N THR A 100 0.11 -7.96 -8.31
CA THR A 100 -0.20 -9.09 -7.43
C THR A 100 -1.23 -10.04 -8.01
N LEU A 101 -2.33 -9.52 -8.61
CA LEU A 101 -3.36 -10.37 -9.22
C LEU A 101 -2.89 -11.04 -10.51
N ARG A 102 -1.99 -10.41 -11.29
CA ARG A 102 -1.39 -11.06 -12.46
C ARG A 102 -0.52 -12.24 -12.07
N VAL A 103 0.26 -12.10 -11.00
CA VAL A 103 1.05 -13.21 -10.45
C VAL A 103 0.13 -14.31 -9.95
N ALA A 104 -0.86 -13.98 -9.12
CA ALA A 104 -1.80 -14.95 -8.56
C ALA A 104 -2.56 -15.73 -9.64
N GLU A 105 -3.04 -15.05 -10.70
CA GLU A 105 -3.72 -15.71 -11.83
C GLU A 105 -2.82 -16.76 -12.50
N ARG A 106 -1.55 -16.43 -12.75
CA ARG A 106 -0.62 -17.34 -13.42
C ARG A 106 -0.19 -18.48 -12.51
N VAL A 107 0.09 -18.21 -11.24
CA VAL A 107 0.40 -19.23 -10.24
C VAL A 107 -0.74 -20.24 -10.13
N LYS A 108 -1.99 -19.76 -10.03
CA LYS A 108 -3.17 -20.63 -9.93
C LYS A 108 -3.40 -21.50 -11.17
N LYS A 109 -3.02 -21.01 -12.36
CA LYS A 109 -3.05 -21.79 -13.61
C LYS A 109 -2.02 -22.93 -13.60
N ILE A 110 -0.84 -22.69 -13.03
CA ILE A 110 0.26 -23.67 -12.96
C ILE A 110 0.01 -24.69 -11.84
N ASN A 111 -0.34 -24.21 -10.65
CA ASN A 111 -0.59 -25.06 -9.47
C ASN A 111 -1.90 -24.66 -8.76
N LYS A 112 -2.96 -25.44 -9.01
CA LYS A 112 -4.29 -25.21 -8.42
C LYS A 112 -4.36 -25.50 -6.92
N ASN A 113 -3.41 -26.23 -6.35
CA ASN A 113 -3.40 -26.62 -4.95
C ASN A 113 -2.96 -25.46 -4.03
N ILE A 114 -2.19 -24.50 -4.56
CA ILE A 114 -1.81 -23.30 -3.80
C ILE A 114 -3.07 -22.49 -3.49
N LYS A 115 -3.36 -22.28 -2.20
CA LYS A 115 -4.48 -21.42 -1.77
C LYS A 115 -4.10 -19.97 -1.98
N THR A 116 -4.97 -19.23 -2.66
CA THR A 116 -4.74 -17.81 -2.97
C THR A 116 -5.64 -16.94 -2.13
N ILE A 117 -5.04 -16.11 -1.28
CA ILE A 117 -5.73 -15.14 -0.42
C ILE A 117 -5.28 -13.76 -0.85
N HIS A 118 -6.23 -12.86 -1.13
CA HIS A 118 -5.91 -11.49 -1.47
C HIS A 118 -6.48 -10.51 -0.45
N TYR A 119 -5.67 -9.60 0.02
CA TYR A 119 -6.02 -8.56 0.99
C TYR A 119 -5.99 -7.20 0.33
N VAL A 120 -6.99 -6.38 0.62
CA VAL A 120 -7.31 -5.10 -0.03
C VAL A 120 -7.90 -5.30 -1.42
N ALA A 121 -9.23 -5.29 -1.48
CA ALA A 121 -9.95 -5.46 -2.74
C ALA A 121 -9.59 -4.38 -3.77
N PRO A 122 -9.41 -4.75 -5.04
CA PRO A 122 -9.32 -3.74 -6.10
C PRO A 122 -10.63 -2.94 -6.16
N GLN A 123 -10.54 -1.65 -6.50
CA GLN A 123 -11.69 -0.75 -6.58
C GLN A 123 -12.63 -1.12 -7.76
N ILE A 124 -13.38 -2.19 -7.58
CA ILE A 124 -14.26 -2.76 -8.62
C ILE A 124 -15.56 -1.99 -8.80
N TRP A 125 -16.02 -1.29 -7.77
CA TRP A 125 -17.27 -0.55 -7.76
C TRP A 125 -17.26 0.72 -8.62
N ILE A 126 -16.08 1.25 -8.96
CA ILE A 126 -15.95 2.47 -9.75
C ILE A 126 -15.98 2.17 -11.25
N TRP A 127 -15.35 1.07 -11.72
CA TRP A 127 -15.04 0.93 -13.14
C TRP A 127 -15.34 -0.44 -13.80
N ARG A 128 -15.49 -1.57 -13.09
CA ARG A 128 -15.47 -2.89 -13.78
C ARG A 128 -16.12 -4.05 -13.01
N LYS A 129 -17.45 -4.22 -13.10
CA LYS A 129 -18.15 -5.44 -12.63
C LYS A 129 -17.57 -6.75 -13.21
N ASN A 130 -17.11 -6.75 -14.45
CA ASN A 130 -16.51 -7.93 -15.09
C ASN A 130 -15.16 -8.36 -14.47
N ARG A 131 -14.50 -7.48 -13.71
CA ARG A 131 -13.23 -7.79 -13.04
C ARG A 131 -13.41 -8.78 -11.89
N VAL A 132 -14.55 -8.73 -11.19
CA VAL A 132 -14.88 -9.66 -10.11
C VAL A 132 -15.01 -11.08 -10.63
N LYS A 133 -15.75 -11.27 -11.75
CA LYS A 133 -15.90 -12.58 -12.42
C LYS A 133 -14.55 -13.19 -12.80
N LYS A 134 -13.60 -12.34 -13.21
CA LYS A 134 -12.24 -12.81 -13.53
C LYS A 134 -11.49 -13.24 -12.28
N ILE A 135 -11.56 -12.47 -11.21
CA ILE A 135 -10.88 -12.73 -9.92
C ILE A 135 -11.32 -14.06 -9.32
N LYS A 136 -12.61 -14.41 -9.42
CA LYS A 136 -13.16 -15.69 -8.96
C LYS A 136 -12.40 -16.92 -9.47
N LYS A 137 -11.78 -16.83 -10.65
CA LYS A 137 -11.09 -17.96 -11.27
C LYS A 137 -9.76 -18.32 -10.59
N PHE A 138 -9.19 -17.38 -9.82
CA PHE A 138 -7.85 -17.55 -9.30
C PHE A 138 -7.62 -17.01 -7.88
N ILE A 139 -8.63 -16.41 -7.23
CA ILE A 139 -8.59 -16.02 -5.82
C ILE A 139 -9.59 -16.88 -5.04
N ASP A 140 -9.09 -17.63 -4.07
CA ASP A 140 -9.92 -18.49 -3.23
C ASP A 140 -10.59 -17.72 -2.09
N HIS A 141 -9.98 -16.64 -1.60
CA HIS A 141 -10.52 -15.85 -0.49
C HIS A 141 -10.07 -14.37 -0.56
N MET A 142 -11.02 -13.46 -0.36
CA MET A 142 -10.77 -12.02 -0.28
C MET A 142 -10.86 -11.54 1.17
N LEU A 143 -9.88 -10.74 1.61
CA LEU A 143 -9.92 -10.00 2.87
C LEU A 143 -10.23 -8.53 2.56
N LEU A 144 -11.36 -8.03 3.07
CA LEU A 144 -11.94 -6.76 2.68
C LEU A 144 -11.73 -5.70 3.77
N LEU A 145 -11.39 -4.48 3.36
CA LEU A 145 -11.22 -3.33 4.24
C LEU A 145 -12.55 -2.72 4.67
N PHE A 146 -13.57 -2.77 3.79
CA PHE A 146 -14.86 -2.12 4.00
C PHE A 146 -16.00 -3.11 3.87
N ASP A 147 -17.01 -3.01 4.76
CA ASP A 147 -18.13 -3.95 4.77
C ASP A 147 -18.99 -3.86 3.49
N PHE A 148 -19.12 -2.67 2.90
CA PHE A 148 -19.89 -2.49 1.67
C PHE A 148 -19.32 -3.27 0.47
N GLU A 149 -18.05 -3.65 0.51
CA GLU A 149 -17.40 -4.43 -0.56
C GLU A 149 -17.95 -5.85 -0.65
N ARG A 150 -18.43 -6.42 0.48
CA ARG A 150 -18.90 -7.82 0.58
C ARG A 150 -19.96 -8.14 -0.46
N LYS A 151 -20.92 -7.23 -0.71
CA LYS A 151 -22.00 -7.47 -1.68
C LYS A 151 -21.48 -7.85 -3.06
N TYR A 152 -20.43 -7.18 -3.55
CA TYR A 152 -19.87 -7.42 -4.88
C TYR A 152 -19.20 -8.80 -5.01
N PHE A 153 -18.57 -9.25 -3.93
CA PHE A 153 -17.93 -10.57 -3.91
C PHE A 153 -18.94 -11.69 -3.64
N ASN A 154 -19.94 -11.43 -2.82
CA ASN A 154 -21.04 -12.38 -2.56
C ASN A 154 -21.89 -12.64 -3.81
N GLU A 155 -22.21 -11.60 -4.59
CA GLU A 155 -22.96 -11.72 -5.86
C GLU A 155 -22.25 -12.67 -6.85
N GLU A 156 -20.94 -12.71 -6.82
CA GLU A 156 -20.14 -13.60 -7.67
C GLU A 156 -19.71 -14.91 -6.96
N ASN A 157 -20.21 -15.18 -5.74
CA ASN A 157 -19.86 -16.35 -4.93
C ASN A 157 -18.33 -16.49 -4.68
N ILE A 158 -17.66 -15.39 -4.40
CA ILE A 158 -16.27 -15.37 -3.93
C ILE A 158 -16.25 -15.34 -2.42
N LYS A 159 -15.56 -16.30 -1.79
CA LYS A 159 -15.37 -16.31 -0.35
C LYS A 159 -14.68 -15.05 0.10
N ASN A 160 -15.23 -14.37 1.09
CA ASN A 160 -14.66 -13.12 1.58
C ASN A 160 -14.88 -12.95 3.09
N THR A 161 -14.03 -12.16 3.71
CA THR A 161 -14.13 -11.76 5.11
C THR A 161 -13.87 -10.27 5.23
N PHE A 162 -14.78 -9.55 5.86
CA PHE A 162 -14.54 -8.18 6.28
C PHE A 162 -13.60 -8.19 7.48
N VAL A 163 -12.42 -7.57 7.34
CA VAL A 163 -11.38 -7.53 8.38
C VAL A 163 -11.21 -6.13 8.98
N GLY A 164 -11.84 -5.13 8.39
CA GLY A 164 -11.71 -3.73 8.81
C GLY A 164 -10.43 -3.05 8.31
N HIS A 165 -10.39 -1.73 8.47
CA HIS A 165 -9.23 -0.96 8.05
C HIS A 165 -8.18 -0.89 9.17
N PRO A 166 -6.90 -1.22 8.92
CA PRO A 166 -5.87 -1.30 9.96
C PRO A 166 -5.62 0.02 10.72
N LEU A 167 -5.95 1.15 10.13
CA LEU A 167 -5.85 2.45 10.80
C LEU A 167 -6.68 2.55 12.08
N ILE A 168 -7.76 1.75 12.21
CA ILE A 168 -8.59 1.71 13.42
C ILE A 168 -7.83 1.07 14.59
N GLU A 169 -6.88 0.19 14.32
CA GLU A 169 -6.07 -0.49 15.34
C GLU A 169 -4.88 0.35 15.80
N ILE A 170 -4.53 1.39 15.06
CA ILE A 170 -3.49 2.34 15.48
C ILE A 170 -4.06 3.12 16.66
N LYS A 171 -3.87 2.57 17.86
CA LYS A 171 -4.12 3.31 19.09
C LYS A 171 -3.32 4.62 18.98
N ASN A 172 -4.01 5.74 19.14
CA ASN A 172 -3.43 7.07 19.18
C ASN A 172 -2.10 7.03 19.94
N SER A 173 -0.97 6.89 19.23
CA SER A 173 0.23 7.50 19.73
C SER A 173 -0.17 8.96 19.85
N LYS A 174 -0.30 9.47 21.06
CA LYS A 174 -0.40 10.90 21.31
C LYS A 174 0.86 11.48 20.68
N ILE A 175 0.77 11.80 19.39
CA ILE A 175 1.76 12.66 18.76
C ILE A 175 1.60 13.92 19.55
N ILE A 176 2.66 14.32 20.26
CA ILE A 176 2.68 15.54 21.07
C ILE A 176 2.78 16.70 20.07
N ILE A 177 1.73 16.85 19.27
CA ILE A 177 1.52 17.99 18.36
C ILE A 177 1.30 19.26 19.16
N ASP A 178 0.77 19.13 20.41
CA ASP A 178 0.43 20.25 21.29
C ASP A 178 1.61 21.17 21.61
N ASN A 179 2.86 20.72 21.47
CA ASN A 179 4.04 21.53 21.74
C ASN A 179 4.69 22.15 20.47
N ILE A 180 4.19 21.79 19.29
CA ILE A 180 4.78 22.22 18.01
C ILE A 180 3.89 23.29 17.35
N LEU A 181 2.58 23.18 17.52
CA LEU A 181 1.63 24.09 16.87
C LEU A 181 1.28 25.29 17.77
N PRO A 182 1.15 26.50 17.19
CA PRO A 182 0.72 27.69 17.93
C PRO A 182 -0.71 27.51 18.45
N LYS A 183 -0.92 27.78 19.73
CA LYS A 183 -2.21 27.62 20.43
C LYS A 183 -3.21 28.73 20.13
N ASP A 184 -2.72 29.87 19.69
CA ASP A 184 -3.46 31.09 19.39
C ASP A 184 -3.89 31.20 17.92
N LYS A 185 -3.55 30.24 17.10
CA LYS A 185 -3.85 30.21 15.66
C LYS A 185 -4.80 29.07 15.29
N LYS A 186 -5.59 29.28 14.25
CA LYS A 186 -6.35 28.23 13.60
C LYS A 186 -5.44 27.42 12.68
N ILE A 187 -5.39 26.11 12.86
CA ILE A 187 -4.49 25.23 12.11
C ILE A 187 -5.19 24.72 10.84
N ILE A 188 -4.54 24.91 9.72
CA ILE A 188 -4.92 24.25 8.44
C ILE A 188 -3.86 23.22 8.08
N SER A 189 -4.25 21.94 8.13
CA SER A 189 -3.39 20.84 7.72
C SER A 189 -3.42 20.65 6.22
N LEU A 190 -2.25 20.57 5.59
CA LEU A 190 -2.07 20.45 4.16
C LEU A 190 -1.43 19.10 3.81
N PHE A 191 -2.00 18.40 2.84
CA PHE A 191 -1.56 17.06 2.41
C PHE A 191 -1.15 17.13 0.92
N PRO A 192 0.13 17.36 0.61
CA PRO A 192 0.60 17.54 -0.77
C PRO A 192 0.73 16.23 -1.55
N GLY A 193 0.27 15.13 -0.98
CA GLY A 193 0.39 13.79 -1.57
C GLY A 193 1.55 12.98 -1.00
N SER A 194 1.51 11.68 -1.24
CA SER A 194 2.51 10.72 -0.77
C SER A 194 3.59 10.42 -1.82
N ARG A 195 3.31 10.65 -3.09
CA ARG A 195 4.23 10.41 -4.20
C ARG A 195 4.89 11.72 -4.65
N ARG A 196 6.18 11.67 -4.97
CA ARG A 196 6.93 12.85 -5.42
C ARG A 196 6.29 13.54 -6.65
N SER A 197 5.70 12.77 -7.57
CA SER A 197 4.98 13.30 -8.74
C SER A 197 3.73 14.09 -8.37
N GLU A 198 2.98 13.62 -7.35
CA GLU A 198 1.80 14.33 -6.83
C GLU A 198 2.22 15.60 -6.10
N THR A 199 3.22 15.48 -5.24
CA THR A 199 3.76 16.59 -4.44
C THR A 199 4.28 17.74 -5.33
N ASN A 200 5.00 17.44 -6.40
CA ASN A 200 5.49 18.44 -7.34
C ASN A 200 4.37 19.28 -8.00
N VAL A 201 3.21 18.67 -8.24
CA VAL A 201 2.06 19.36 -8.84
C VAL A 201 1.27 20.15 -7.77
N LEU A 202 1.10 19.58 -6.59
CA LEU A 202 0.25 20.17 -5.55
C LEU A 202 0.94 21.27 -4.75
N LEU A 203 2.26 21.18 -4.51
CA LEU A 203 2.97 22.18 -3.70
C LEU A 203 2.81 23.62 -4.20
N PRO A 204 3.02 23.95 -5.49
CA PRO A 204 2.80 25.31 -6.00
C PRO A 204 1.39 25.81 -5.72
N ILE A 205 0.39 24.96 -5.94
CA ILE A 205 -1.04 25.28 -5.75
C ILE A 205 -1.32 25.56 -4.28
N LEU A 206 -0.79 24.74 -3.37
CA LEU A 206 -0.97 24.90 -1.92
C LEU A 206 -0.27 26.16 -1.41
N ILE A 207 0.91 26.50 -1.91
CA ILE A 207 1.61 27.76 -1.58
C ILE A 207 0.80 28.97 -2.05
N ASP A 208 0.26 28.94 -3.26
CA ASP A 208 -0.61 30.02 -3.75
C ASP A 208 -1.90 30.15 -2.93
N PHE A 209 -2.50 29.03 -2.53
CA PHE A 209 -3.63 29.01 -1.60
C PHE A 209 -3.28 29.70 -0.27
N ILE A 210 -2.14 29.39 0.33
CA ILE A 210 -1.69 30.02 1.58
C ILE A 210 -1.57 31.54 1.38
N LYS A 211 -0.92 31.98 0.28
CA LYS A 211 -0.77 33.41 -0.03
C LYS A 211 -2.11 34.12 -0.18
N LEU A 212 -3.11 33.46 -0.76
CA LEU A 212 -4.46 34.01 -0.90
C LEU A 212 -5.17 34.16 0.46
N ILE A 213 -5.06 33.15 1.33
CA ILE A 213 -5.64 33.24 2.67
C ILE A 213 -4.95 34.35 3.48
N ASN A 214 -3.63 34.42 3.47
CA ASN A 214 -2.85 35.40 4.22
C ASN A 214 -3.11 36.86 3.78
N LYS A 215 -3.68 37.09 2.60
CA LYS A 215 -4.12 38.45 2.20
C LYS A 215 -5.33 38.96 2.99
N LYS A 216 -6.13 38.07 3.57
CA LYS A 216 -7.40 38.41 4.21
C LYS A 216 -7.46 37.99 5.69
N HIS A 217 -6.58 37.10 6.11
CA HIS A 217 -6.60 36.48 7.42
C HIS A 217 -5.18 36.33 7.95
N ASP A 218 -4.96 36.67 9.22
CA ASP A 218 -3.68 36.56 9.93
C ASP A 218 -3.74 35.56 11.08
N ASP A 219 -4.92 34.98 11.33
CA ASP A 219 -5.20 34.06 12.43
C ASP A 219 -5.00 32.58 12.08
N TYR A 220 -4.47 32.26 10.87
CA TYR A 220 -4.20 30.92 10.45
C TYR A 220 -2.71 30.57 10.54
N PHE A 221 -2.45 29.28 10.84
CA PHE A 221 -1.16 28.64 10.72
C PHE A 221 -1.31 27.39 9.83
N PHE A 222 -0.39 27.19 8.91
CA PHE A 222 -0.44 26.09 7.93
C PHE A 222 0.59 25.03 8.29
N TYR A 223 0.17 23.78 8.28
CA TYR A 223 1.01 22.65 8.62
C TYR A 223 1.02 21.61 7.50
N PHE A 224 2.19 21.35 6.91
CA PHE A 224 2.35 20.33 5.87
C PHE A 224 2.63 18.95 6.47
N HIS A 225 1.90 17.96 5.97
CA HIS A 225 2.17 16.56 6.28
C HIS A 225 3.12 15.99 5.21
N ALA A 226 4.32 15.58 5.64
CA ALA A 226 5.36 15.02 4.79
C ALA A 226 5.50 13.51 5.00
N THR A 227 5.81 12.80 3.92
CA THR A 227 6.41 11.47 3.97
C THR A 227 7.93 11.59 3.92
N GLU A 228 8.66 10.53 4.33
CA GLU A 228 10.13 10.53 4.22
C GLU A 228 10.61 10.85 2.79
N GLU A 229 9.89 10.36 1.77
CA GLU A 229 10.25 10.56 0.36
C GLU A 229 10.07 12.00 -0.12
N ASN A 230 9.13 12.75 0.48
CA ASN A 230 8.73 14.09 0.03
C ASN A 230 9.23 15.20 0.94
N ARG A 231 9.76 14.86 2.10
CA ARG A 231 10.15 15.81 3.14
C ARG A 231 11.07 16.90 2.62
N ASP A 232 12.16 16.53 1.98
CA ASP A 232 13.16 17.49 1.48
C ASP A 232 12.57 18.43 0.42
N LEU A 233 11.74 17.89 -0.47
CA LEU A 233 11.05 18.67 -1.49
C LEU A 233 10.10 19.71 -0.87
N ILE A 234 9.31 19.29 0.12
CA ILE A 234 8.39 20.19 0.82
C ILE A 234 9.17 21.29 1.55
N PHE A 235 10.23 20.93 2.26
CA PHE A 235 11.10 21.89 2.95
C PHE A 235 11.69 22.93 2.01
N GLU A 236 12.17 22.54 0.84
CA GLU A 236 12.68 23.48 -0.16
C GLU A 236 11.62 24.47 -0.63
N TYR A 237 10.39 24.00 -0.88
CA TYR A 237 9.28 24.85 -1.29
C TYR A 237 8.87 25.83 -0.19
N ILE A 238 8.76 25.37 1.06
CA ILE A 238 8.47 26.20 2.23
C ILE A 238 9.52 27.31 2.33
N LYS A 239 10.81 26.97 2.31
CA LYS A 239 11.90 27.92 2.42
C LYS A 239 11.89 28.98 1.31
N LYS A 240 11.57 28.57 0.07
CA LYS A 240 11.49 29.47 -1.08
C LYS A 240 10.24 30.36 -1.07
N SER A 241 9.20 29.97 -0.34
CA SER A 241 7.94 30.72 -0.31
C SER A 241 7.99 32.03 0.50
N ASN A 242 8.95 32.16 1.42
CA ASN A 242 9.05 33.27 2.40
C ASN A 242 7.77 33.50 3.20
N ILE A 243 7.04 32.44 3.54
CA ILE A 243 5.80 32.49 4.35
C ILE A 243 6.17 32.16 5.81
N ASN A 244 5.80 33.01 6.76
CA ASN A 244 6.21 32.89 8.18
C ASN A 244 5.26 32.03 9.04
N ASN A 245 4.01 31.86 8.62
CA ASN A 245 2.99 31.07 9.36
C ASN A 245 2.78 29.67 8.76
N LEU A 246 3.89 29.00 8.48
CA LEU A 246 3.93 27.73 7.76
C LEU A 246 5.04 26.83 8.32
N ASP A 247 4.72 25.53 8.55
CA ASP A 247 5.65 24.46 8.92
C ASP A 247 5.33 23.13 8.21
#